data_99ed3aa1c67a2193b188ff7adca53d74
#
_entry.id   99ed3aa1c67a2193b188ff7adca53d74
#
_cell.length_a   1.000
_cell.length_b   1.000
_cell.length_c   1.000
_cell.angle_alpha   90.00
_cell.angle_beta   90.00
_cell.angle_gamma   90.00
#
_symmetry.space_group_name_H-M   'P 1'
#
loop_
_entity.id
_entity.type
_entity.pdbx_description
1 polymer ?
#
loop_
_entity_poly.entity_id
_entity_poly.type
_entity_poly.pdbx_seq_one_letter_code
_entity_poly.pdbx_strand_id
1 'polypeptide(L)'
;MLAVSSKCVRLPRALAQNKRALHDLTALPSNKPAIAYGPPGRSATTGHIATVFGCTGFMGRYLVAKLAKAGTQVIVPYRDEDEKRHLKVTGDLGQIVSMEWDLRRPDQIEECLRHSDIVYNLVGREYETKNFSYDDVHAKGAGDIAHIAAQSGVDRFVHVSHLNAAHDSPSAFYRSKAAGEERVKEAFPNATIVRPSIMFGYEDRLLNNIAFWPIWWKLNHMKTKVRPVHALDVAQALANVIQIPSMPGTFNLPGPSTMTYEYLLTLVSTVTYNPASSAPTLPKPVALWLAKIAQNVWWPAISPDEVLRRYIDDVDVPGDWDKFGITPDEIEEHAITYLRRYRSAENFSRPVVFPATRETSSYDLA
;
A
#
# COMPACT_ATOMS: atom_id res chain seq x y z
N MET A 1 24.15 -30.97 48.56
CA MET A 1 24.88 -29.78 48.05
C MET A 1 25.43 -30.11 46.70
N LEU A 2 24.73 -29.72 45.64
CA LEU A 2 25.14 -29.85 44.25
C LEU A 2 25.33 -28.44 43.70
N ALA A 3 26.58 -28.09 43.42
CA ALA A 3 26.95 -26.80 42.86
C ALA A 3 26.60 -26.77 41.37
N VAL A 4 25.66 -25.90 40.97
CA VAL A 4 25.35 -25.62 39.58
C VAL A 4 26.37 -24.62 39.05
N SER A 5 27.30 -25.11 38.22
CA SER A 5 28.27 -24.29 37.49
C SER A 5 27.56 -23.56 36.34
N SER A 6 27.34 -22.28 36.50
CA SER A 6 26.88 -21.40 35.41
C SER A 6 28.05 -21.15 34.43
N LYS A 7 28.07 -21.89 33.33
CA LYS A 7 28.94 -21.56 32.19
C LYS A 7 28.45 -20.30 31.52
N CYS A 8 29.07 -19.17 31.82
CA CYS A 8 28.91 -17.92 31.09
C CYS A 8 29.44 -18.13 29.68
N VAL A 9 28.52 -18.21 28.69
CA VAL A 9 28.89 -18.28 27.28
C VAL A 9 29.39 -16.89 26.88
N ARG A 10 30.70 -16.76 26.78
CA ARG A 10 31.32 -15.56 26.21
C ARG A 10 31.00 -15.53 24.70
N LEU A 11 30.11 -14.65 24.28
CA LEU A 11 29.94 -14.30 22.87
C LEU A 11 31.27 -13.84 22.27
N PRO A 12 31.61 -14.27 21.03
CA PRO A 12 32.89 -13.92 20.44
C PRO A 12 32.99 -12.40 20.24
N ARG A 13 34.10 -11.85 20.70
CA ARG A 13 34.46 -10.42 20.68
C ARG A 13 34.59 -9.80 19.26
N ALA A 14 34.28 -10.56 18.21
CA ALA A 14 34.38 -10.15 16.81
C ALA A 14 33.24 -9.23 16.31
N LEU A 15 32.18 -8.99 17.10
CA LEU A 15 31.05 -8.12 16.74
C LEU A 15 31.15 -6.69 17.27
N ALA A 16 32.27 -6.31 17.89
CA ALA A 16 32.37 -5.04 18.62
C ALA A 16 33.37 -4.05 18.05
N GLN A 17 33.72 -4.07 16.78
CA GLN A 17 34.51 -3.00 16.16
C GLN A 17 34.17 -2.78 14.69
N ASN A 18 32.90 -2.59 14.34
CA ASN A 18 32.62 -1.71 13.24
C ASN A 18 32.71 -0.27 13.78
N LYS A 19 33.89 0.35 13.70
CA LYS A 19 33.99 1.80 13.67
C LYS A 19 33.12 2.20 12.50
N ARG A 20 31.88 2.67 12.78
CA ARG A 20 31.02 3.26 11.76
C ARG A 20 31.83 4.34 11.09
N ALA A 21 32.27 4.10 9.87
CA ALA A 21 32.80 5.16 9.05
C ALA A 21 31.72 6.25 8.99
N LEU A 22 32.12 7.50 9.05
CA LEU A 22 31.18 8.62 8.90
C LEU A 22 30.39 8.53 7.59
N HIS A 23 30.90 7.78 6.63
CA HIS A 23 30.31 7.53 5.31
C HIS A 23 30.48 6.06 4.94
N ASP A 24 29.38 5.44 4.51
CA ASP A 24 29.40 4.15 3.84
C ASP A 24 29.24 4.38 2.35
N LEU A 25 30.28 4.08 1.58
CA LEU A 25 30.26 4.14 0.12
C LEU A 25 29.84 2.77 -0.42
N THR A 26 28.71 2.69 -1.08
CA THR A 26 28.23 1.50 -1.77
C THR A 26 28.21 1.76 -3.27
N ALA A 27 28.78 0.86 -4.07
CA ALA A 27 28.62 0.90 -5.51
C ALA A 27 27.30 0.22 -5.88
N LEU A 28 26.44 0.94 -6.58
CA LEU A 28 25.22 0.39 -7.15
C LEU A 28 25.52 -0.47 -8.37
N PRO A 29 24.62 -1.39 -8.78
CA PRO A 29 24.76 -2.17 -10.02
C PRO A 29 24.99 -1.30 -11.27
N SER A 30 24.43 -0.08 -11.28
CA SER A 30 24.66 0.94 -12.32
C SER A 30 26.03 1.64 -12.26
N ASN A 31 26.97 1.19 -11.40
CA ASN A 31 28.24 1.85 -11.11
C ASN A 31 28.12 3.28 -10.54
N LYS A 32 26.95 3.71 -10.14
CA LYS A 32 26.77 4.97 -9.41
C LYS A 32 27.21 4.80 -7.96
N PRO A 33 27.95 5.73 -7.37
CA PRO A 33 28.28 5.68 -5.94
C PRO A 33 27.08 6.12 -5.12
N ALA A 34 26.60 5.27 -4.20
CA ALA A 34 25.67 5.65 -3.15
C ALA A 34 26.47 5.93 -1.87
N ILE A 35 26.36 7.14 -1.35
CA ILE A 35 27.03 7.57 -0.13
C ILE A 35 26.01 7.69 0.98
N ALA A 36 25.98 6.71 1.89
CA ALA A 36 25.16 6.77 3.08
C ALA A 36 25.86 7.57 4.18
N TYR A 37 25.12 8.39 4.90
CA TYR A 37 25.64 9.25 5.97
C TYR A 37 24.71 9.23 7.18
N GLY A 38 25.24 8.90 8.32
CA GLY A 38 24.56 8.96 9.62
C GLY A 38 23.52 7.86 9.88
N PRO A 39 23.07 7.73 11.13
CA PRO A 39 21.97 6.83 11.47
C PRO A 39 20.63 7.38 10.94
N PRO A 40 19.62 6.53 10.68
CA PRO A 40 18.30 6.99 10.23
C PRO A 40 17.75 8.11 11.13
N GLY A 41 17.38 9.23 10.52
CA GLY A 41 16.91 10.43 11.22
C GLY A 41 16.93 11.65 10.31
N ARG A 42 16.65 12.81 10.88
CA ARG A 42 16.49 14.06 10.11
C ARG A 42 17.72 14.47 9.28
N SER A 43 18.91 14.12 9.73
CA SER A 43 20.17 14.43 9.01
C SER A 43 20.77 13.20 8.34
N ALA A 44 20.05 12.11 8.25
CA ALA A 44 20.53 10.90 7.58
C ALA A 44 20.43 11.06 6.07
N THR A 45 21.36 10.42 5.36
CA THR A 45 21.32 10.27 3.91
C THR A 45 21.55 8.81 3.58
N THR A 46 20.63 8.20 2.85
CA THR A 46 20.77 6.82 2.37
C THR A 46 21.66 6.74 1.13
N GLY A 47 21.90 7.86 0.45
CA GLY A 47 22.62 7.94 -0.81
C GLY A 47 21.80 7.49 -2.02
N HIS A 48 20.57 7.03 -1.82
CA HIS A 48 19.67 6.59 -2.88
C HIS A 48 18.72 7.71 -3.31
N ILE A 49 18.35 7.66 -4.59
CA ILE A 49 17.34 8.53 -5.19
C ILE A 49 16.17 7.65 -5.62
N ALA A 50 14.99 7.88 -5.01
CA ALA A 50 13.79 7.13 -5.29
C ALA A 50 12.76 7.97 -6.04
N THR A 51 12.21 7.46 -7.15
CA THR A 51 11.06 8.07 -7.82
C THR A 51 9.79 7.32 -7.45
N VAL A 52 8.77 8.04 -7.00
CA VAL A 52 7.49 7.47 -6.58
C VAL A 52 6.36 7.95 -7.49
N PHE A 53 6.03 7.18 -8.53
CA PHE A 53 4.84 7.44 -9.34
C PHE A 53 3.57 7.12 -8.56
N GLY A 54 2.57 8.01 -8.58
CA GLY A 54 1.38 7.89 -7.76
C GLY A 54 1.56 8.36 -6.30
N CYS A 55 2.56 9.20 -6.06
CA CYS A 55 2.92 9.74 -4.75
C CYS A 55 1.81 10.57 -4.07
N THR A 56 0.92 11.20 -4.85
CA THR A 56 -0.20 12.00 -4.33
C THR A 56 -1.37 11.14 -3.84
N GLY A 57 -1.37 9.86 -4.20
CA GLY A 57 -2.39 8.89 -3.77
C GLY A 57 -2.28 8.48 -2.30
N PHE A 58 -3.25 7.69 -1.83
CA PHE A 58 -3.33 7.23 -0.45
C PHE A 58 -2.04 6.55 0.04
N MET A 59 -1.56 5.50 -0.64
CA MET A 59 -0.31 4.81 -0.28
C MET A 59 0.92 5.68 -0.51
N GLY A 60 0.94 6.45 -1.60
CA GLY A 60 2.09 7.25 -2.01
C GLY A 60 2.53 8.26 -0.95
N ARG A 61 1.59 8.91 -0.27
CA ARG A 61 1.87 9.87 0.82
C ARG A 61 2.64 9.24 1.96
N TYR A 62 2.21 8.06 2.40
CA TYR A 62 2.89 7.34 3.49
C TYR A 62 4.27 6.85 3.06
N LEU A 63 4.40 6.35 1.83
CA LEU A 63 5.69 5.90 1.32
C LEU A 63 6.69 7.06 1.23
N VAL A 64 6.30 8.18 0.63
CA VAL A 64 7.17 9.37 0.54
C VAL A 64 7.63 9.83 1.92
N ALA A 65 6.72 9.88 2.90
CA ALA A 65 7.07 10.24 4.28
C ALA A 65 8.06 9.26 4.93
N LYS A 66 7.90 7.94 4.70
CA LYS A 66 8.81 6.92 5.23
C LYS A 66 10.19 6.99 4.57
N LEU A 67 10.25 7.16 3.24
CA LEU A 67 11.49 7.33 2.50
C LEU A 67 12.24 8.59 2.91
N ALA A 68 11.54 9.72 3.03
CA ALA A 68 12.09 10.98 3.48
C ALA A 68 12.65 10.85 4.91
N LYS A 69 11.90 10.22 5.82
CA LYS A 69 12.35 9.97 7.20
C LYS A 69 13.61 9.10 7.26
N ALA A 70 13.78 8.17 6.32
CA ALA A 70 14.98 7.34 6.22
C ALA A 70 16.20 8.10 5.66
N GLY A 71 16.01 9.31 5.10
CA GLY A 71 17.06 10.11 4.50
C GLY A 71 17.26 9.86 3.00
N THR A 72 16.28 9.28 2.32
CA THR A 72 16.31 9.07 0.87
C THR A 72 15.84 10.34 0.16
N GLN A 73 16.52 10.73 -0.91
CA GLN A 73 16.03 11.78 -1.80
C GLN A 73 14.88 11.21 -2.64
N VAL A 74 13.73 11.90 -2.64
CA VAL A 74 12.52 11.40 -3.30
C VAL A 74 12.09 12.35 -4.41
N ILE A 75 12.02 11.83 -5.63
CA ILE A 75 11.40 12.49 -6.77
C ILE A 75 9.91 12.18 -6.72
N VAL A 76 9.11 13.24 -6.77
CA VAL A 76 7.66 13.22 -6.59
C VAL A 76 7.01 13.72 -7.90
N PRO A 77 6.71 12.80 -8.85
CA PRO A 77 5.99 13.15 -10.07
C PRO A 77 4.54 13.50 -9.75
N TYR A 78 4.10 14.71 -10.09
CA TYR A 78 2.74 15.20 -9.81
C TYR A 78 2.03 15.63 -11.10
N ARG A 79 0.70 15.60 -11.09
CA ARG A 79 -0.15 16.10 -12.18
C ARG A 79 -0.83 17.41 -11.82
N ASP A 80 -1.20 17.57 -10.56
CA ASP A 80 -1.84 18.76 -10.02
C ASP A 80 -0.94 19.42 -8.98
N GLU A 81 -0.79 20.73 -9.12
CA GLU A 81 0.06 21.54 -8.23
C GLU A 81 -0.42 21.52 -6.78
N ASP A 82 -1.72 21.48 -6.55
CA ASP A 82 -2.29 21.48 -5.22
C ASP A 82 -2.05 20.14 -4.50
N GLU A 83 -2.11 19.04 -5.23
CA GLU A 83 -1.91 17.70 -4.67
C GLU A 83 -0.49 17.46 -4.15
N LYS A 84 0.54 18.17 -4.65
CA LYS A 84 1.93 18.00 -4.22
C LYS A 84 2.27 18.75 -2.93
N ARG A 85 1.47 19.77 -2.53
CA ARG A 85 1.83 20.71 -1.45
C ARG A 85 2.12 20.01 -0.14
N HIS A 86 1.31 19.04 0.23
CA HIS A 86 1.48 18.29 1.48
C HIS A 86 2.73 17.39 1.48
N LEU A 87 3.27 17.01 0.30
CA LEU A 87 4.46 16.16 0.21
C LEU A 87 5.75 16.94 0.50
N LYS A 88 5.80 18.24 0.16
CA LYS A 88 6.99 19.07 0.39
C LYS A 88 7.39 19.18 1.86
N VAL A 89 6.43 19.08 2.77
CA VAL A 89 6.69 19.19 4.22
C VAL A 89 7.11 17.88 4.88
N THR A 90 7.13 16.77 4.13
CA THR A 90 7.49 15.46 4.66
C THR A 90 8.99 15.21 4.74
N GLY A 91 9.81 16.01 4.06
CA GLY A 91 11.26 15.89 4.02
C GLY A 91 11.96 17.23 4.24
N ASP A 92 13.28 17.18 4.39
CA ASP A 92 14.13 18.35 4.50
C ASP A 92 14.28 19.10 3.17
N LEU A 93 14.88 20.30 3.21
CA LEU A 93 15.10 21.13 2.05
C LEU A 93 15.94 20.40 0.98
N GLY A 94 15.40 20.31 -0.23
CA GLY A 94 16.06 19.62 -1.35
C GLY A 94 15.92 18.09 -1.35
N GLN A 95 15.35 17.50 -0.31
CA GLN A 95 15.12 16.06 -0.24
C GLN A 95 13.92 15.62 -1.07
N ILE A 96 12.87 16.42 -1.11
CA ILE A 96 11.68 16.19 -1.93
C ILE A 96 11.76 17.05 -3.19
N VAL A 97 11.90 16.41 -4.33
CA VAL A 97 11.98 17.05 -5.65
C VAL A 97 10.68 16.79 -6.41
N SER A 98 9.87 17.81 -6.62
CA SER A 98 8.62 17.68 -7.35
C SER A 98 8.82 17.96 -8.84
N MET A 99 8.34 17.06 -9.70
CA MET A 99 8.40 17.15 -11.16
C MET A 99 7.01 16.96 -11.77
N GLU A 100 6.67 17.76 -12.78
CA GLU A 100 5.42 17.60 -13.50
C GLU A 100 5.51 16.40 -14.46
N TRP A 101 4.43 15.60 -14.52
CA TRP A 101 4.37 14.45 -15.40
C TRP A 101 2.95 14.11 -15.84
N ASP A 102 2.85 13.47 -17.01
CA ASP A 102 1.62 12.84 -17.51
C ASP A 102 1.95 11.43 -18.01
N LEU A 103 1.06 10.47 -17.73
CA LEU A 103 1.20 9.07 -18.14
C LEU A 103 1.32 8.90 -19.67
N ARG A 104 0.80 9.88 -20.44
CA ARG A 104 0.83 9.90 -21.90
C ARG A 104 2.11 10.49 -22.49
N ARG A 105 3.02 11.00 -21.66
CA ARG A 105 4.24 11.67 -22.09
C ARG A 105 5.47 10.90 -21.65
N PRO A 106 6.03 10.04 -22.54
CA PRO A 106 7.24 9.27 -22.24
C PRO A 106 8.45 10.14 -21.88
N ASP A 107 8.59 11.29 -22.54
CA ASP A 107 9.65 12.27 -22.29
C ASP A 107 9.68 12.76 -20.84
N GLN A 108 8.51 13.05 -20.27
CA GLN A 108 8.40 13.48 -18.87
C GLN A 108 8.67 12.32 -17.89
N ILE A 109 8.30 11.10 -18.26
CA ILE A 109 8.62 9.91 -17.45
C ILE A 109 10.14 9.70 -17.42
N GLU A 110 10.81 9.79 -18.59
CA GLU A 110 12.25 9.66 -18.70
C GLU A 110 12.99 10.73 -17.88
N GLU A 111 12.51 11.98 -17.91
CA GLU A 111 13.09 13.07 -17.12
C GLU A 111 12.98 12.80 -15.62
N CYS A 112 11.83 12.29 -15.14
CA CYS A 112 11.64 11.89 -13.74
C CYS A 112 12.57 10.75 -13.32
N LEU A 113 12.97 9.89 -14.24
CA LEU A 113 13.80 8.71 -13.98
C LEU A 113 15.31 8.95 -14.12
N ARG A 114 15.71 10.05 -14.74
CA ARG A 114 17.10 10.34 -15.12
C ARG A 114 18.14 10.09 -14.03
N HIS A 115 17.81 10.35 -12.78
CA HIS A 115 18.74 10.24 -11.65
C HIS A 115 18.35 9.16 -10.65
N SER A 116 17.29 8.42 -10.93
CA SER A 116 16.71 7.46 -9.98
C SER A 116 17.46 6.15 -9.95
N ASP A 117 17.65 5.63 -8.75
CA ASP A 117 18.22 4.30 -8.51
C ASP A 117 17.11 3.28 -8.31
N ILE A 118 16.01 3.71 -7.67
CA ILE A 118 14.85 2.87 -7.41
C ILE A 118 13.56 3.60 -7.83
N VAL A 119 12.66 2.85 -8.43
CA VAL A 119 11.35 3.36 -8.89
C VAL A 119 10.22 2.59 -8.23
N TYR A 120 9.28 3.33 -7.64
CA TYR A 120 8.04 2.79 -7.10
C TYR A 120 6.89 3.18 -8.01
N ASN A 121 6.22 2.19 -8.57
CA ASN A 121 5.00 2.39 -9.34
C ASN A 121 3.76 2.07 -8.49
N LEU A 122 3.12 3.10 -7.97
CA LEU A 122 1.88 3.06 -7.21
C LEU A 122 0.69 3.57 -8.03
N VAL A 123 0.89 3.78 -9.34
CA VAL A 123 -0.15 4.30 -10.21
C VAL A 123 -1.30 3.30 -10.29
N GLY A 124 -2.48 3.76 -9.92
CA GLY A 124 -3.67 2.93 -9.96
C GLY A 124 -4.93 3.76 -9.76
N ARG A 125 -6.05 3.21 -10.21
CA ARG A 125 -7.36 3.84 -10.09
C ARG A 125 -8.42 2.78 -9.86
N GLU A 126 -9.38 3.04 -9.01
CA GLU A 126 -10.42 2.07 -8.65
C GLU A 126 -11.67 2.15 -9.54
N TYR A 127 -11.72 3.13 -10.43
CA TYR A 127 -12.81 3.37 -11.38
C TYR A 127 -12.28 3.87 -12.71
N GLU A 128 -13.02 3.62 -13.79
CA GLU A 128 -12.70 4.10 -15.12
C GLU A 128 -13.16 5.54 -15.32
N THR A 129 -12.45 6.28 -16.15
CA THR A 129 -12.82 7.64 -16.56
C THR A 129 -13.09 7.67 -18.06
N LYS A 130 -13.66 8.76 -18.58
CA LYS A 130 -13.83 8.95 -20.02
C LYS A 130 -12.52 8.87 -20.80
N ASN A 131 -11.40 9.23 -20.17
CA ASN A 131 -10.10 9.35 -20.80
C ASN A 131 -9.17 8.16 -20.55
N PHE A 132 -9.44 7.35 -19.54
CA PHE A 132 -8.60 6.23 -19.12
C PHE A 132 -9.45 5.05 -18.68
N SER A 133 -9.26 3.92 -19.33
CA SER A 133 -9.76 2.63 -18.90
C SER A 133 -8.85 2.02 -17.82
N TYR A 134 -9.27 0.91 -17.20
CA TYR A 134 -8.41 0.17 -16.29
C TYR A 134 -7.13 -0.31 -16.98
N ASP A 135 -7.24 -0.79 -18.22
CA ASP A 135 -6.09 -1.32 -18.98
C ASP A 135 -5.09 -0.23 -19.34
N ASP A 136 -5.55 0.99 -19.64
CA ASP A 136 -4.66 2.11 -19.93
C ASP A 136 -3.80 2.48 -18.72
N VAL A 137 -4.36 2.40 -17.50
CA VAL A 137 -3.67 2.82 -16.28
C VAL A 137 -2.85 1.67 -15.70
N HIS A 138 -3.46 0.49 -15.51
CA HIS A 138 -2.86 -0.60 -14.77
C HIS A 138 -1.95 -1.49 -15.61
N ALA A 139 -2.29 -1.69 -16.90
CA ALA A 139 -1.52 -2.57 -17.77
C ALA A 139 -0.56 -1.76 -18.66
N LYS A 140 -1.08 -0.89 -19.53
CA LYS A 140 -0.26 -0.11 -20.45
C LYS A 140 0.65 0.87 -19.72
N GLY A 141 0.08 1.71 -18.85
CA GLY A 141 0.85 2.70 -18.11
C GLY A 141 1.92 2.09 -17.21
N ALA A 142 1.63 0.96 -16.55
CA ALA A 142 2.63 0.27 -15.74
C ALA A 142 3.75 -0.33 -16.60
N GLY A 143 3.42 -0.90 -17.77
CA GLY A 143 4.41 -1.40 -18.72
C GLY A 143 5.28 -0.30 -19.30
N ASP A 144 4.70 0.84 -19.69
CA ASP A 144 5.42 1.97 -20.26
C ASP A 144 6.43 2.55 -19.24
N ILE A 145 6.01 2.74 -17.97
CA ILE A 145 6.90 3.20 -16.90
C ILE A 145 8.03 2.19 -16.67
N ALA A 146 7.74 0.89 -16.65
CA ALA A 146 8.75 -0.15 -16.45
C ALA A 146 9.74 -0.21 -17.62
N HIS A 147 9.26 -0.06 -18.85
CA HIS A 147 10.09 -0.04 -20.05
C HIS A 147 11.05 1.14 -20.05
N ILE A 148 10.55 2.35 -19.77
CA ILE A 148 11.39 3.55 -19.70
C ILE A 148 12.38 3.45 -18.53
N ALA A 149 11.98 2.86 -17.39
CA ALA A 149 12.88 2.63 -16.27
C ALA A 149 14.02 1.68 -16.64
N ALA A 150 13.74 0.62 -17.39
CA ALA A 150 14.76 -0.29 -17.90
C ALA A 150 15.74 0.41 -18.87
N GLN A 151 15.22 1.25 -19.77
CA GLN A 151 16.06 2.03 -20.71
C GLN A 151 16.91 3.09 -20.01
N SER A 152 16.39 3.71 -18.95
CA SER A 152 17.09 4.71 -18.15
C SER A 152 18.15 4.11 -17.22
N GLY A 153 18.29 2.79 -17.18
CA GLY A 153 19.29 2.11 -16.34
C GLY A 153 18.98 2.19 -14.84
N VAL A 154 17.70 2.17 -14.47
CA VAL A 154 17.26 2.10 -13.07
C VAL A 154 17.61 0.73 -12.49
N ASP A 155 18.20 0.70 -11.29
CA ASP A 155 18.64 -0.55 -10.67
C ASP A 155 17.51 -1.42 -10.15
N ARG A 156 16.43 -0.79 -9.64
CA ARG A 156 15.31 -1.49 -8.98
C ARG A 156 13.97 -0.89 -9.39
N PHE A 157 13.04 -1.78 -9.70
CA PHE A 157 11.66 -1.41 -10.00
C PHE A 157 10.70 -2.15 -9.08
N VAL A 158 9.87 -1.40 -8.34
CA VAL A 158 8.88 -1.93 -7.40
C VAL A 158 7.48 -1.56 -7.91
N HIS A 159 6.67 -2.56 -8.21
CA HIS A 159 5.29 -2.38 -8.68
C HIS A 159 4.28 -2.84 -7.64
N VAL A 160 3.30 -1.99 -7.33
CA VAL A 160 2.22 -2.32 -6.40
C VAL A 160 0.97 -2.73 -7.17
N SER A 161 0.63 -4.01 -7.04
CA SER A 161 -0.54 -4.65 -7.62
C SER A 161 -1.68 -4.79 -6.61
N HIS A 162 -2.37 -5.92 -6.59
CA HIS A 162 -3.42 -6.25 -5.61
C HIS A 162 -3.39 -7.75 -5.32
N LEU A 163 -3.76 -8.16 -4.09
CA LEU A 163 -3.76 -9.57 -3.67
C LEU A 163 -4.58 -10.46 -4.61
N ASN A 164 -5.77 -9.97 -5.01
CA ASN A 164 -6.70 -10.70 -5.89
C ASN A 164 -6.43 -10.49 -7.38
N ALA A 165 -5.23 -10.03 -7.78
CA ALA A 165 -4.89 -9.89 -9.19
C ALA A 165 -4.85 -11.27 -9.88
N ALA A 166 -5.78 -11.50 -10.81
CA ALA A 166 -5.92 -12.75 -11.56
C ALA A 166 -6.57 -12.49 -12.93
N HIS A 167 -6.14 -13.23 -13.96
CA HIS A 167 -6.64 -13.08 -15.34
C HIS A 167 -8.07 -13.59 -15.52
N ASP A 168 -8.46 -14.58 -14.75
CA ASP A 168 -9.77 -15.23 -14.77
C ASP A 168 -10.82 -14.56 -13.87
N SER A 169 -10.42 -13.49 -13.18
CA SER A 169 -11.32 -12.76 -12.27
C SER A 169 -12.52 -12.16 -13.01
N PRO A 170 -13.73 -12.20 -12.44
CA PRO A 170 -14.89 -11.49 -12.99
C PRO A 170 -14.74 -9.97 -12.97
N SER A 171 -13.88 -9.41 -12.10
CA SER A 171 -13.61 -7.98 -12.00
C SER A 171 -12.60 -7.53 -13.07
N ALA A 172 -12.93 -6.47 -13.81
CA ALA A 172 -12.03 -5.85 -14.78
C ALA A 172 -10.82 -5.22 -14.10
N PHE A 173 -11.00 -4.67 -12.90
CA PHE A 173 -9.91 -4.12 -12.09
C PHE A 173 -8.85 -5.18 -11.76
N TYR A 174 -9.24 -6.36 -11.27
CA TYR A 174 -8.29 -7.41 -10.92
C TYR A 174 -7.61 -8.02 -12.15
N ARG A 175 -8.34 -8.15 -13.28
CA ARG A 175 -7.75 -8.59 -14.56
C ARG A 175 -6.71 -7.60 -15.07
N SER A 176 -7.02 -6.30 -15.05
CA SER A 176 -6.08 -5.28 -15.52
C SER A 176 -4.82 -5.19 -14.64
N LYS A 177 -4.96 -5.44 -13.31
CA LYS A 177 -3.80 -5.54 -12.41
C LYS A 177 -2.92 -6.73 -12.77
N ALA A 178 -3.50 -7.91 -13.04
CA ALA A 178 -2.75 -9.09 -13.47
C ALA A 178 -2.02 -8.85 -14.81
N ALA A 179 -2.71 -8.26 -15.79
CA ALA A 179 -2.10 -7.90 -17.07
C ALA A 179 -0.97 -6.86 -16.90
N GLY A 180 -1.10 -5.94 -15.94
CA GLY A 180 -0.05 -4.99 -15.59
C GLY A 180 1.21 -5.65 -15.04
N GLU A 181 1.04 -6.65 -14.17
CA GLU A 181 2.17 -7.42 -13.64
C GLU A 181 2.96 -8.16 -14.74
N GLU A 182 2.26 -8.73 -15.73
CA GLU A 182 2.92 -9.39 -16.85
C GLU A 182 3.73 -8.42 -17.69
N ARG A 183 3.14 -7.28 -18.08
CA ARG A 183 3.84 -6.25 -18.84
C ARG A 183 5.04 -5.66 -18.09
N VAL A 184 4.92 -5.50 -16.77
CA VAL A 184 6.04 -5.06 -15.94
C VAL A 184 7.16 -6.10 -15.94
N LYS A 185 6.83 -7.40 -15.81
CA LYS A 185 7.84 -8.49 -15.86
C LYS A 185 8.52 -8.60 -17.23
N GLU A 186 7.77 -8.38 -18.31
CA GLU A 186 8.30 -8.36 -19.67
C GLU A 186 9.29 -7.20 -19.87
N ALA A 187 8.93 -6.00 -19.40
CA ALA A 187 9.74 -4.81 -19.55
C ALA A 187 10.94 -4.76 -18.58
N PHE A 188 10.74 -5.22 -17.35
CA PHE A 188 11.74 -5.22 -16.28
C PHE A 188 11.75 -6.57 -15.56
N PRO A 189 12.50 -7.59 -16.04
CA PRO A 189 12.47 -8.97 -15.53
C PRO A 189 12.79 -9.09 -14.04
N ASN A 190 13.62 -8.21 -13.51
CA ASN A 190 14.02 -8.17 -12.09
C ASN A 190 13.09 -7.31 -11.23
N ALA A 191 11.88 -7.01 -11.68
CA ALA A 191 10.94 -6.21 -10.91
C ALA A 191 10.48 -6.95 -9.65
N THR A 192 10.30 -6.17 -8.58
CA THR A 192 9.65 -6.60 -7.33
C THR A 192 8.18 -6.24 -7.42
N ILE A 193 7.29 -7.23 -7.43
CA ILE A 193 5.85 -7.02 -7.45
C ILE A 193 5.30 -7.25 -6.05
N VAL A 194 4.60 -6.27 -5.51
CA VAL A 194 3.98 -6.34 -4.19
C VAL A 194 2.47 -6.36 -4.34
N ARG A 195 1.82 -7.35 -3.76
CA ARG A 195 0.36 -7.56 -3.78
C ARG A 195 -0.25 -7.34 -2.39
N PRO A 196 -0.55 -6.10 -2.01
CA PRO A 196 -1.29 -5.85 -0.77
C PRO A 196 -2.76 -6.23 -0.92
N SER A 197 -3.41 -6.56 0.18
CA SER A 197 -4.86 -6.64 0.27
C SER A 197 -5.47 -5.22 0.39
N ILE A 198 -6.77 -5.16 0.67
CA ILE A 198 -7.44 -3.89 0.91
C ILE A 198 -6.80 -3.17 2.10
N MET A 199 -6.41 -1.91 1.90
CA MET A 199 -5.67 -1.16 2.92
C MET A 199 -6.61 -0.28 3.75
N PHE A 200 -6.33 -0.22 5.06
CA PHE A 200 -6.99 0.72 5.96
C PHE A 200 -6.01 1.74 6.54
N GLY A 201 -6.51 2.92 6.90
CA GLY A 201 -5.70 4.02 7.41
C GLY A 201 -6.50 5.31 7.57
N TYR A 202 -5.82 6.45 7.71
CA TYR A 202 -6.48 7.71 7.97
C TYR A 202 -7.39 8.20 6.83
N GLU A 203 -6.98 7.97 5.58
CA GLU A 203 -7.68 8.42 4.36
C GLU A 203 -8.22 7.24 3.54
N ASP A 204 -8.48 6.12 4.19
CA ASP A 204 -8.95 4.90 3.54
C ASP A 204 -10.38 5.05 3.00
N ARG A 205 -10.71 4.16 2.08
CA ARG A 205 -12.10 4.02 1.60
C ARG A 205 -12.86 2.90 2.34
N LEU A 206 -12.16 2.03 3.09
CA LEU A 206 -12.79 0.91 3.76
C LEU A 206 -13.56 1.36 4.99
N LEU A 207 -12.85 1.83 6.02
CA LEU A 207 -13.45 2.22 7.29
C LEU A 207 -14.21 3.54 7.19
N ASN A 208 -13.65 4.51 6.46
CA ASN A 208 -14.27 5.82 6.31
C ASN A 208 -15.61 5.75 5.56
N ASN A 209 -15.70 4.94 4.51
CA ASN A 209 -16.97 4.81 3.79
C ASN A 209 -18.04 4.15 4.66
N ILE A 210 -17.67 3.17 5.48
CA ILE A 210 -18.60 2.53 6.42
C ILE A 210 -19.03 3.52 7.52
N ALA A 211 -18.12 4.38 8.00
CA ALA A 211 -18.38 5.29 9.10
C ALA A 211 -19.15 6.56 8.67
N PHE A 212 -18.86 7.08 7.48
CA PHE A 212 -19.37 8.37 7.00
C PHE A 212 -20.66 8.26 6.19
N TRP A 213 -20.73 7.29 5.25
CA TRP A 213 -21.85 7.18 4.35
C TRP A 213 -22.95 6.30 4.95
N PRO A 214 -24.23 6.70 4.85
CA PRO A 214 -25.33 5.83 5.24
C PRO A 214 -25.35 4.60 4.33
N ILE A 215 -25.34 3.42 4.93
CA ILE A 215 -25.46 2.16 4.19
C ILE A 215 -26.93 1.95 3.86
N TRP A 216 -27.30 2.21 2.61
CA TRP A 216 -28.69 2.11 2.13
C TRP A 216 -29.08 0.67 1.81
N TRP A 217 -28.09 -0.16 1.43
CA TRP A 217 -28.27 -1.58 1.13
C TRP A 217 -26.98 -2.34 1.39
N LYS A 218 -27.14 -3.61 1.74
CA LYS A 218 -26.05 -4.54 1.94
C LYS A 218 -25.85 -5.40 0.69
N LEU A 219 -24.62 -5.67 0.32
CA LEU A 219 -24.25 -6.55 -0.78
C LEU A 219 -23.74 -7.88 -0.22
N ASN A 220 -24.04 -8.98 -0.92
CA ASN A 220 -23.61 -10.34 -0.55
C ASN A 220 -23.87 -10.70 0.94
N HIS A 221 -24.95 -10.19 1.53
CA HIS A 221 -25.22 -10.34 2.96
C HIS A 221 -24.05 -9.93 3.88
N MET A 222 -23.11 -9.10 3.39
CA MET A 222 -21.87 -8.69 4.09
C MET A 222 -20.95 -9.87 4.48
N LYS A 223 -21.08 -11.03 3.83
CA LYS A 223 -20.32 -12.25 4.14
C LYS A 223 -19.00 -12.36 3.41
N THR A 224 -18.73 -11.49 2.47
CA THR A 224 -17.44 -11.47 1.73
C THR A 224 -16.28 -11.33 2.70
N LYS A 225 -15.31 -12.23 2.56
CA LYS A 225 -14.11 -12.29 3.39
C LYS A 225 -13.04 -11.37 2.85
N VAL A 226 -12.48 -10.55 3.72
CA VAL A 226 -11.37 -9.63 3.38
C VAL A 226 -10.27 -9.74 4.42
N ARG A 227 -9.05 -9.42 4.01
CA ARG A 227 -7.86 -9.42 4.87
C ARG A 227 -7.24 -8.03 4.93
N PRO A 228 -7.89 -7.07 5.63
CA PRO A 228 -7.43 -5.69 5.65
C PRO A 228 -6.01 -5.57 6.18
N VAL A 229 -5.20 -4.75 5.53
CA VAL A 229 -3.81 -4.50 5.90
C VAL A 229 -3.61 -3.02 6.25
N HIS A 230 -2.78 -2.76 7.25
CA HIS A 230 -2.49 -1.39 7.66
C HIS A 230 -1.61 -0.69 6.62
N ALA A 231 -2.03 0.50 6.17
CA ALA A 231 -1.32 1.24 5.12
C ALA A 231 0.10 1.65 5.53
N LEU A 232 0.34 1.92 6.82
CA LEU A 232 1.68 2.26 7.31
C LEU A 232 2.64 1.08 7.30
N ASP A 233 2.15 -0.15 7.47
CA ASP A 233 2.98 -1.35 7.40
C ASP A 233 3.39 -1.65 5.97
N VAL A 234 2.45 -1.54 5.02
CA VAL A 234 2.77 -1.66 3.60
C VAL A 234 3.75 -0.58 3.16
N ALA A 235 3.57 0.67 3.61
CA ALA A 235 4.50 1.76 3.32
C ALA A 235 5.89 1.51 3.91
N GLN A 236 5.96 0.93 5.13
CA GLN A 236 7.23 0.55 5.74
C GLN A 236 7.89 -0.62 5.00
N ALA A 237 7.11 -1.63 4.57
CA ALA A 237 7.60 -2.73 3.76
C ALA A 237 8.23 -2.22 2.46
N LEU A 238 7.54 -1.34 1.76
CA LEU A 238 8.05 -0.72 0.54
C LEU A 238 9.31 0.13 0.80
N ALA A 239 9.35 0.87 1.90
CA ALA A 239 10.53 1.66 2.26
C ALA A 239 11.74 0.78 2.61
N ASN A 240 11.53 -0.36 3.26
CA ASN A 240 12.59 -1.30 3.61
C ASN A 240 13.24 -1.94 2.38
N VAL A 241 12.56 -1.99 1.22
CA VAL A 241 13.13 -2.50 -0.04
C VAL A 241 14.45 -1.81 -0.40
N ILE A 242 14.64 -0.53 -0.06
CA ILE A 242 15.90 0.17 -0.33
C ILE A 242 17.09 -0.48 0.39
N GLN A 243 16.86 -0.98 1.61
CA GLN A 243 17.92 -1.55 2.46
C GLN A 243 18.16 -3.03 2.20
N ILE A 244 17.19 -3.70 1.58
CA ILE A 244 17.27 -5.14 1.29
C ILE A 244 17.91 -5.33 -0.08
N PRO A 245 18.77 -6.36 -0.29
CA PRO A 245 19.27 -6.71 -1.61
C PRO A 245 18.12 -6.90 -2.61
N SER A 246 18.38 -6.72 -3.90
CA SER A 246 17.36 -6.88 -4.95
C SER A 246 16.60 -8.19 -4.78
N MET A 247 15.29 -8.10 -4.66
CA MET A 247 14.38 -9.24 -4.51
C MET A 247 13.44 -9.30 -5.72
N PRO A 248 13.85 -9.93 -6.84
CA PRO A 248 12.94 -10.13 -7.95
C PRO A 248 11.85 -11.13 -7.57
N GLY A 249 10.60 -10.84 -7.95
CA GLY A 249 9.50 -11.76 -7.70
C GLY A 249 8.22 -11.07 -7.28
N THR A 250 7.22 -11.91 -6.97
CA THR A 250 5.90 -11.45 -6.52
C THR A 250 5.73 -11.79 -5.04
N PHE A 251 5.38 -10.80 -4.23
CA PHE A 251 5.24 -10.90 -2.78
C PHE A 251 3.84 -10.51 -2.36
N ASN A 252 3.21 -11.35 -1.57
CA ASN A 252 1.87 -11.12 -1.05
C ASN A 252 1.95 -10.47 0.33
N LEU A 253 1.23 -9.37 0.50
CA LEU A 253 1.10 -8.66 1.79
C LEU A 253 -0.37 -8.60 2.22
N PRO A 254 -0.96 -9.74 2.60
CA PRO A 254 -2.31 -9.77 3.18
C PRO A 254 -2.30 -9.21 4.59
N GLY A 255 -3.46 -8.78 5.09
CA GLY A 255 -3.61 -8.49 6.51
C GLY A 255 -3.45 -9.75 7.38
N PRO A 256 -3.15 -9.58 8.68
CA PRO A 256 -2.88 -10.69 9.59
C PRO A 256 -4.11 -11.58 9.79
N SER A 257 -5.30 -11.01 9.77
CA SER A 257 -6.54 -11.74 10.03
C SER A 257 -7.55 -11.63 8.89
N THR A 258 -8.35 -12.69 8.72
CA THR A 258 -9.47 -12.72 7.79
C THR A 258 -10.74 -12.30 8.51
N MET A 259 -11.49 -11.39 7.94
CA MET A 259 -12.74 -10.89 8.51
C MET A 259 -13.81 -10.66 7.44
N THR A 260 -15.08 -10.65 7.87
CA THR A 260 -16.20 -10.36 6.97
C THR A 260 -16.53 -8.86 6.98
N TYR A 261 -17.19 -8.38 5.94
CA TYR A 261 -17.73 -7.01 5.96
C TYR A 261 -18.75 -6.79 7.07
N GLU A 262 -19.45 -7.84 7.52
CA GLU A 262 -20.36 -7.78 8.66
C GLU A 262 -19.60 -7.48 9.96
N TYR A 263 -18.46 -8.14 10.16
CA TYR A 263 -17.57 -7.85 11.29
C TYR A 263 -17.06 -6.41 11.24
N LEU A 264 -16.61 -5.94 10.06
CA LEU A 264 -16.16 -4.55 9.88
C LEU A 264 -17.26 -3.53 10.17
N LEU A 265 -18.50 -3.81 9.74
CA LEU A 265 -19.64 -2.97 10.04
C LEU A 265 -19.89 -2.89 11.55
N THR A 266 -19.84 -4.04 12.22
CA THR A 266 -20.02 -4.12 13.68
C THR A 266 -18.86 -3.43 14.41
N LEU A 267 -17.63 -3.62 13.97
CA LEU A 267 -16.46 -2.95 14.51
C LEU A 267 -16.60 -1.41 14.42
N VAL A 268 -16.95 -0.89 13.24
CA VAL A 268 -17.17 0.56 13.07
C VAL A 268 -18.30 1.06 13.97
N SER A 269 -19.40 0.35 14.04
CA SER A 269 -20.56 0.67 14.90
C SER A 269 -20.16 0.72 16.38
N THR A 270 -19.45 -0.27 16.88
CA THR A 270 -19.02 -0.34 18.29
C THR A 270 -17.99 0.73 18.63
N VAL A 271 -17.05 0.99 17.73
CA VAL A 271 -16.01 2.02 17.92
C VAL A 271 -16.61 3.43 17.87
N THR A 272 -17.54 3.70 16.94
CA THR A 272 -18.16 5.03 16.76
C THR A 272 -19.34 5.27 17.68
N TYR A 273 -19.90 4.25 18.31
CA TYR A 273 -21.17 4.26 19.06
C TYR A 273 -22.38 4.67 18.21
N ASN A 274 -22.27 4.52 16.89
CA ASN A 274 -23.39 4.68 15.99
C ASN A 274 -24.05 3.32 15.73
N PRO A 275 -25.38 3.23 15.67
CA PRO A 275 -26.06 1.96 15.45
C PRO A 275 -25.63 1.36 14.09
N ALA A 276 -25.39 0.05 14.07
CA ALA A 276 -25.11 -0.65 12.84
C ALA A 276 -26.29 -0.54 11.87
N SER A 277 -26.02 -0.36 10.57
CA SER A 277 -27.06 -0.22 9.57
C SER A 277 -27.96 -1.47 9.51
N SER A 278 -29.27 -1.26 9.60
CA SER A 278 -30.31 -2.26 9.40
C SER A 278 -30.76 -2.41 7.93
N ALA A 279 -29.99 -1.85 6.99
CA ALA A 279 -30.33 -1.83 5.58
C ALA A 279 -30.59 -3.24 5.00
N PRO A 280 -31.54 -3.36 4.05
CA PRO A 280 -31.85 -4.63 3.41
C PRO A 280 -30.73 -5.09 2.50
N THR A 281 -30.66 -6.40 2.24
CA THR A 281 -29.71 -6.97 1.28
C THR A 281 -30.26 -6.85 -0.14
N LEU A 282 -29.39 -6.39 -1.06
CA LEU A 282 -29.74 -6.21 -2.45
C LEU A 282 -29.23 -7.40 -3.28
N PRO A 283 -30.08 -8.03 -4.12
CA PRO A 283 -29.65 -9.08 -5.04
C PRO A 283 -28.60 -8.55 -6.05
N LYS A 284 -27.57 -9.35 -6.37
CA LYS A 284 -26.47 -8.98 -7.28
C LYS A 284 -26.93 -8.35 -8.61
N PRO A 285 -27.90 -8.91 -9.37
CA PRO A 285 -28.30 -8.33 -10.65
C PRO A 285 -28.91 -6.93 -10.52
N VAL A 286 -29.69 -6.72 -9.47
CA VAL A 286 -30.32 -5.41 -9.19
C VAL A 286 -29.24 -4.39 -8.80
N ALA A 287 -28.28 -4.78 -7.97
CA ALA A 287 -27.15 -3.95 -7.58
C ALA A 287 -26.30 -3.52 -8.80
N LEU A 288 -26.01 -4.44 -9.71
CA LEU A 288 -25.27 -4.15 -10.94
C LEU A 288 -26.04 -3.21 -11.88
N TRP A 289 -27.36 -3.39 -12.01
CA TRP A 289 -28.19 -2.52 -12.83
C TRP A 289 -28.23 -1.09 -12.26
N LEU A 290 -28.43 -0.95 -10.95
CA LEU A 290 -28.37 0.34 -10.26
C LEU A 290 -27.01 1.01 -10.39
N ALA A 291 -25.92 0.26 -10.25
CA ALA A 291 -24.56 0.77 -10.38
C ALA A 291 -24.28 1.29 -11.80
N LYS A 292 -24.79 0.61 -12.84
CA LYS A 292 -24.68 1.10 -14.24
C LYS A 292 -25.41 2.41 -14.46
N ILE A 293 -26.58 2.60 -13.84
CA ILE A 293 -27.31 3.86 -13.92
C ILE A 293 -26.58 4.94 -13.13
N ALA A 294 -26.18 4.65 -11.90
CA ALA A 294 -25.47 5.57 -11.02
C ALA A 294 -24.16 6.06 -11.62
N GLN A 295 -23.44 5.21 -12.34
CA GLN A 295 -22.20 5.58 -13.03
C GLN A 295 -22.41 6.70 -14.06
N ASN A 296 -23.58 6.75 -14.72
CA ASN A 296 -23.88 7.77 -15.72
C ASN A 296 -24.34 9.09 -15.10
N VAL A 297 -24.97 9.04 -13.92
CA VAL A 297 -25.58 10.19 -13.25
C VAL A 297 -24.67 10.74 -12.15
N TRP A 298 -24.05 9.86 -11.39
CA TRP A 298 -23.24 10.21 -10.21
C TRP A 298 -21.87 9.55 -10.30
N TRP A 299 -21.12 9.93 -11.30
CA TRP A 299 -19.75 9.50 -11.50
C TRP A 299 -18.82 10.29 -10.57
N PRO A 300 -17.86 9.68 -9.84
CA PRO A 300 -17.40 8.28 -9.82
C PRO A 300 -17.81 7.50 -8.55
N ALA A 301 -18.95 7.79 -7.94
CA ALA A 301 -19.27 7.31 -6.59
C ALA A 301 -19.44 5.79 -6.48
N ILE A 302 -20.03 5.13 -7.47
CA ILE A 302 -20.24 3.68 -7.50
C ILE A 302 -20.00 3.16 -8.91
N SER A 303 -18.99 2.29 -9.07
CA SER A 303 -18.76 1.60 -10.34
C SER A 303 -19.37 0.19 -10.31
N PRO A 304 -19.84 -0.34 -11.45
CA PRO A 304 -20.33 -1.72 -11.52
C PRO A 304 -19.26 -2.74 -11.11
N ASP A 305 -17.99 -2.45 -11.40
CA ASP A 305 -16.87 -3.29 -11.02
C ASP A 305 -16.65 -3.32 -9.51
N GLU A 306 -16.88 -2.21 -8.81
CA GLU A 306 -16.82 -2.18 -7.33
C GLU A 306 -17.89 -3.09 -6.71
N VAL A 307 -19.09 -3.13 -7.30
CA VAL A 307 -20.13 -4.08 -6.88
C VAL A 307 -19.66 -5.50 -7.07
N LEU A 308 -19.02 -5.83 -8.21
CA LEU A 308 -18.47 -7.18 -8.45
C LEU A 308 -17.39 -7.55 -7.43
N ARG A 309 -16.50 -6.64 -7.09
CA ARG A 309 -15.44 -6.86 -6.09
C ARG A 309 -15.99 -7.19 -4.70
N ARG A 310 -17.17 -6.66 -4.34
CA ARG A 310 -17.87 -6.99 -3.08
C ARG A 310 -18.39 -8.44 -3.00
N TYR A 311 -18.34 -9.21 -4.09
CA TYR A 311 -18.70 -10.63 -4.14
C TYR A 311 -17.48 -11.55 -4.32
N ILE A 312 -16.26 -11.02 -4.28
CA ILE A 312 -15.02 -11.77 -4.43
C ILE A 312 -14.31 -11.74 -3.08
N ASP A 313 -14.06 -12.92 -2.53
CA ASP A 313 -13.29 -13.08 -1.30
C ASP A 313 -11.80 -12.85 -1.57
N ASP A 314 -11.08 -12.34 -0.59
CA ASP A 314 -9.63 -12.25 -0.67
C ASP A 314 -9.02 -13.65 -0.69
N VAL A 315 -7.98 -13.82 -1.50
CA VAL A 315 -7.26 -15.09 -1.62
C VAL A 315 -6.55 -15.39 -0.30
N ASP A 316 -6.76 -16.60 0.22
CA ASP A 316 -6.07 -17.05 1.43
C ASP A 316 -4.67 -17.57 1.08
N VAL A 317 -3.71 -16.66 1.12
CA VAL A 317 -2.29 -16.94 0.87
C VAL A 317 -1.45 -16.49 2.07
N PRO A 318 -0.34 -17.18 2.36
CA PRO A 318 0.58 -16.72 3.40
C PRO A 318 1.17 -15.35 3.04
N GLY A 319 1.42 -14.53 4.05
CA GLY A 319 2.07 -13.25 3.89
C GLY A 319 3.60 -13.39 3.82
N ASP A 320 4.22 -12.62 2.94
CA ASP A 320 5.68 -12.56 2.80
C ASP A 320 6.31 -11.47 3.68
N TRP A 321 5.68 -11.13 4.81
CA TRP A 321 6.07 -10.02 5.68
C TRP A 321 7.48 -10.15 6.25
N ASP A 322 7.88 -11.37 6.58
CA ASP A 322 9.22 -11.67 7.13
C ASP A 322 10.34 -11.22 6.19
N LYS A 323 10.12 -11.29 4.87
CA LYS A 323 11.09 -10.85 3.85
C LYS A 323 11.32 -9.34 3.89
N PHE A 324 10.36 -8.58 4.38
CA PHE A 324 10.44 -7.13 4.56
C PHE A 324 10.78 -6.74 6.01
N GLY A 325 10.90 -7.71 6.91
CA GLY A 325 11.24 -7.49 8.32
C GLY A 325 10.16 -6.76 9.10
N ILE A 326 8.88 -7.05 8.82
CA ILE A 326 7.71 -6.40 9.45
C ILE A 326 6.72 -7.45 9.91
N THR A 327 6.12 -7.21 11.06
CA THR A 327 4.92 -7.89 11.53
C THR A 327 3.73 -6.95 11.27
N PRO A 328 2.70 -7.39 10.54
CA PRO A 328 1.54 -6.55 10.25
C PRO A 328 0.67 -6.35 11.49
N ASP A 329 0.20 -5.12 11.68
CA ASP A 329 -0.67 -4.74 12.79
C ASP A 329 -2.12 -5.14 12.53
N GLU A 330 -2.85 -5.44 13.61
CA GLU A 330 -4.28 -5.77 13.57
C GLU A 330 -5.13 -4.50 13.40
N ILE A 331 -6.28 -4.64 12.72
CA ILE A 331 -7.17 -3.51 12.48
C ILE A 331 -7.77 -2.94 13.79
N GLU A 332 -8.00 -3.80 14.77
CA GLU A 332 -8.55 -3.43 16.07
C GLU A 332 -7.63 -2.49 16.83
N GLU A 333 -6.32 -2.64 16.73
CA GLU A 333 -5.33 -1.78 17.40
C GLU A 333 -5.42 -0.34 16.92
N HIS A 334 -5.72 -0.15 15.64
CA HIS A 334 -5.75 1.17 15.00
C HIS A 334 -7.15 1.73 14.77
N ALA A 335 -8.20 0.92 14.89
CA ALA A 335 -9.58 1.32 14.59
C ALA A 335 -10.00 2.61 15.31
N ILE A 336 -9.68 2.73 16.60
CA ILE A 336 -10.02 3.92 17.39
C ILE A 336 -9.31 5.19 16.85
N THR A 337 -8.07 5.08 16.41
CA THR A 337 -7.28 6.20 15.91
C THR A 337 -7.95 6.84 14.68
N TYR A 338 -8.47 6.01 13.80
CA TYR A 338 -9.08 6.46 12.53
C TYR A 338 -10.57 6.80 12.67
N LEU A 339 -11.30 6.08 13.54
CA LEU A 339 -12.75 6.21 13.65
C LEU A 339 -13.21 7.20 14.73
N ARG A 340 -12.33 7.62 15.66
CA ARG A 340 -12.70 8.53 16.77
C ARG A 340 -13.35 9.82 16.30
N ARG A 341 -12.95 10.32 15.15
CA ARG A 341 -13.51 11.56 14.56
C ARG A 341 -14.99 11.48 14.19
N TYR A 342 -15.53 10.27 14.05
CA TYR A 342 -16.93 10.02 13.73
C TYR A 342 -17.83 9.84 14.98
N ARG A 343 -17.23 9.90 16.17
CA ARG A 343 -17.98 9.86 17.43
C ARG A 343 -18.72 11.16 17.68
N SER A 344 -19.93 11.07 18.25
CA SER A 344 -20.61 12.24 18.82
C SER A 344 -19.83 12.77 20.02
N ALA A 345 -20.04 14.06 20.37
CA ALA A 345 -19.37 14.69 21.52
C ALA A 345 -19.60 13.93 22.83
N GLU A 346 -20.79 13.39 23.04
CA GLU A 346 -21.19 12.61 24.22
C GLU A 346 -20.39 11.29 24.35
N ASN A 347 -20.05 10.68 23.21
CA ASN A 347 -19.37 9.39 23.14
C ASN A 347 -17.84 9.52 22.97
N PHE A 348 -17.33 10.76 22.87
CA PHE A 348 -15.94 10.99 22.46
C PHE A 348 -14.92 10.36 23.42
N SER A 349 -15.18 10.38 24.74
CA SER A 349 -14.31 9.85 25.78
C SER A 349 -14.63 8.42 26.23
N ARG A 350 -15.68 7.80 25.68
CA ARG A 350 -16.07 6.43 26.06
C ARG A 350 -15.01 5.41 25.65
N PRO A 351 -14.83 4.31 26.44
CA PRO A 351 -13.89 3.25 26.09
C PRO A 351 -14.28 2.56 24.78
N VAL A 352 -13.33 1.88 24.16
CA VAL A 352 -13.59 1.05 22.99
C VAL A 352 -14.00 -0.34 23.45
N VAL A 353 -15.10 -0.84 22.89
CA VAL A 353 -15.56 -2.22 23.08
C VAL A 353 -15.49 -2.89 21.72
N PHE A 354 -14.67 -3.93 21.60
CA PHE A 354 -14.58 -4.67 20.34
C PHE A 354 -15.63 -5.77 20.24
N PRO A 355 -16.09 -6.13 19.04
CA PRO A 355 -17.03 -7.23 18.83
C PRO A 355 -16.42 -8.56 19.32
N ALA A 356 -17.26 -9.42 19.93
CA ALA A 356 -16.83 -10.68 20.50
C ALA A 356 -16.59 -11.82 19.47
N THR A 357 -17.13 -11.66 18.25
CA THR A 357 -17.04 -12.69 17.19
C THR A 357 -16.05 -12.29 16.11
N ARG A 358 -14.92 -12.95 16.09
CA ARG A 358 -13.94 -12.92 15.00
C ARG A 358 -13.77 -14.37 14.50
N GLU A 359 -13.82 -14.59 13.19
CA GLU A 359 -13.34 -15.84 12.62
C GLU A 359 -11.81 -15.85 12.76
N THR A 360 -11.28 -16.67 13.65
CA THR A 360 -9.84 -16.86 13.81
C THR A 360 -9.25 -17.47 12.55
N SER A 361 -8.17 -16.88 12.04
CA SER A 361 -7.37 -17.48 10.98
C SER A 361 -6.69 -18.74 11.48
N SER A 362 -6.51 -19.73 10.60
CA SER A 362 -5.80 -20.98 10.90
C SER A 362 -4.34 -20.78 11.35
N TYR A 363 -3.82 -19.57 11.28
CA TYR A 363 -2.47 -19.20 11.72
C TYR A 363 -2.36 -18.90 13.22
N ASP A 364 -3.47 -18.69 13.94
CA ASP A 364 -3.45 -18.42 15.39
C ASP A 364 -3.23 -19.71 16.24
N LEU A 365 -3.01 -20.86 15.61
CA LEU A 365 -2.85 -22.18 16.25
C LEU A 365 -1.50 -22.85 15.97
N ALA A 366 -0.50 -22.13 15.44
CA ALA A 366 0.84 -22.71 15.17
C ALA A 366 1.90 -22.20 16.15
#